data_acb026e66c1d0dddddff46028f56139d
#
_entry.id   acb026e66c1d0dddddff46028f56139d
#
_cell.length_a   1.000
_cell.length_b   1.000
_cell.length_c   1.000
_cell.angle_alpha   90.00
_cell.angle_beta   90.00
_cell.angle_gamma   90.00
#
_symmetry.space_group_name_H-M   'P 1'
#
loop_
_entity.id
_entity.type
_entity.pdbx_description
1 polymer ?
#
loop_
_entity_poly.entity_id
_entity_poly.type
_entity_poly.pdbx_seq_one_letter_code
_entity_poly.pdbx_strand_id
1 'polypeptide(L)'
;GMRKVQLRPAVIAPVGETKSDTDIVLELSRRLGLSDVMFDCNADKGHAHILAPSGVGLNTLRASPEGVTLDAEVATEAHLAGGFPTPSRRLEVYSEQMLEHGYAPVPSLDMTDLPKEEDSLFPLRLGSAKTVVYCHSQHRNIPSLRKLQPDPILEMTPATAEARGIADHDWVEISTKAGTFIARAKLGKDLAPGAVFAQHGWAVSDSTDTPNTGGDAHAANMNTAIPTEQCDPVSGSIPLRCSWCEVRKV
;
A
#
# COMPACT_ATOMS: atom_id res chain seq x y z
N GLY A 1 21.31 -7.34 -7.19
CA GLY A 1 21.06 -5.95 -7.55
C GLY A 1 22.28 -5.30 -8.19
N MET A 2 22.11 -4.14 -8.80
CA MET A 2 23.25 -3.38 -9.35
C MET A 2 24.07 -2.80 -8.20
N ARG A 3 25.39 -3.02 -8.20
CA ARG A 3 26.34 -2.43 -7.24
C ARG A 3 26.61 -0.98 -7.61
N LYS A 4 25.59 -0.14 -7.61
CA LYS A 4 25.70 1.23 -8.09
C LYS A 4 24.95 2.18 -7.15
N VAL A 5 25.63 3.27 -6.79
CA VAL A 5 25.05 4.38 -6.04
C VAL A 5 24.92 5.56 -6.97
N GLN A 6 23.77 6.20 -6.98
CA GLN A 6 23.49 7.35 -7.84
C GLN A 6 22.70 8.40 -7.06
N LEU A 7 23.06 9.65 -7.23
CA LEU A 7 22.28 10.77 -6.74
C LEU A 7 21.13 11.07 -7.72
N ARG A 8 19.95 11.25 -7.20
CA ARG A 8 18.81 11.79 -7.96
C ARG A 8 18.64 13.27 -7.63
N PRO A 9 19.14 14.18 -8.48
CA PRO A 9 18.96 15.60 -8.26
C PRO A 9 17.50 16.00 -8.54
N ALA A 10 17.06 17.11 -7.96
CA ALA A 10 15.82 17.73 -8.35
C ALA A 10 15.88 18.17 -9.82
N VAL A 11 14.87 17.80 -10.62
CA VAL A 11 14.79 18.13 -12.05
C VAL A 11 14.12 19.48 -12.26
N ILE A 12 13.14 19.82 -11.40
CA ILE A 12 12.43 21.10 -11.40
C ILE A 12 12.37 21.65 -9.97
N ALA A 13 12.16 22.94 -9.84
CA ALA A 13 11.85 23.53 -8.56
C ALA A 13 10.48 23.01 -8.03
N PRO A 14 10.29 22.95 -6.71
CA PRO A 14 8.99 22.62 -6.14
C PRO A 14 7.90 23.57 -6.66
N VAL A 15 6.74 23.01 -6.98
CA VAL A 15 5.58 23.78 -7.48
C VAL A 15 4.69 24.19 -6.31
N GLY A 16 4.35 25.47 -6.22
CA GLY A 16 3.54 26.02 -5.14
C GLY A 16 4.20 25.82 -3.77
N GLU A 17 3.45 25.34 -2.80
CA GLU A 17 3.92 25.10 -1.43
C GLU A 17 4.42 23.67 -1.18
N THR A 18 4.69 22.91 -2.24
CA THR A 18 5.18 21.52 -2.10
C THR A 18 6.60 21.48 -1.55
N LYS A 19 6.88 20.47 -0.76
CA LYS A 19 8.21 20.17 -0.21
C LYS A 19 8.55 18.70 -0.44
N SER A 20 9.84 18.37 -0.49
CA SER A 20 10.25 16.97 -0.49
C SER A 20 9.96 16.32 0.86
N ASP A 21 9.75 15.01 0.88
CA ASP A 21 9.56 14.25 2.14
C ASP A 21 10.73 14.47 3.11
N THR A 22 11.96 14.54 2.58
CA THR A 22 13.15 14.85 3.37
C THR A 22 13.05 16.22 4.04
N ASP A 23 12.67 17.26 3.31
CA ASP A 23 12.51 18.60 3.88
C ASP A 23 11.41 18.65 4.94
N ILE A 24 10.28 17.95 4.69
CA ILE A 24 9.16 17.87 5.65
C ILE A 24 9.64 17.22 6.96
N VAL A 25 10.32 16.08 6.87
CA VAL A 25 10.82 15.36 8.04
C VAL A 25 11.85 16.21 8.81
N LEU A 26 12.81 16.83 8.12
CA LEU A 26 13.84 17.65 8.77
C LEU A 26 13.26 18.93 9.40
N GLU A 27 12.27 19.56 8.75
CA GLU A 27 11.60 20.73 9.32
C GLU A 27 10.76 20.35 10.56
N LEU A 28 10.05 19.24 10.51
CA LEU A 28 9.32 18.72 11.67
C LEU A 28 10.27 18.37 12.82
N SER A 29 11.39 17.71 12.53
CA SER A 29 12.41 17.39 13.53
C SER A 29 12.96 18.63 14.21
N ARG A 30 13.20 19.70 13.47
CA ARG A 30 13.62 20.99 14.04
C ARG A 30 12.59 21.56 15.00
N ARG A 31 11.30 21.49 14.62
CA ARG A 31 10.19 21.99 15.48
C ARG A 31 10.01 21.15 16.75
N LEU A 32 10.35 19.88 16.69
CA LEU A 32 10.30 18.95 17.82
C LEU A 32 11.57 18.98 18.70
N GLY A 33 12.57 19.80 18.37
CA GLY A 33 13.83 19.87 19.12
C GLY A 33 14.75 18.66 18.92
N LEU A 34 14.63 17.95 17.81
CA LEU A 34 15.38 16.73 17.49
C LEU A 34 16.56 16.99 16.51
N SER A 35 17.05 18.22 16.42
CA SER A 35 18.06 18.59 15.45
C SER A 35 19.37 17.82 15.62
N ASP A 36 19.80 17.56 16.83
CA ASP A 36 21.03 16.85 17.19
C ASP A 36 21.03 15.38 16.71
N VAL A 37 19.87 14.71 16.78
CA VAL A 37 19.72 13.31 16.32
C VAL A 37 19.30 13.19 14.87
N MET A 38 18.92 14.30 14.23
CA MET A 38 18.46 14.35 12.83
C MET A 38 19.41 15.16 11.95
N PHE A 39 20.73 14.91 12.10
CA PHE A 39 21.79 15.47 11.24
C PHE A 39 21.79 17.00 11.18
N ASP A 40 21.55 17.69 12.29
CA ASP A 40 21.33 19.14 12.40
C ASP A 40 20.23 19.64 11.43
N CYS A 41 19.25 18.80 11.11
CA CYS A 41 18.21 19.05 10.11
C CYS A 41 18.80 19.46 8.75
N ASN A 42 19.89 18.83 8.35
CA ASN A 42 20.59 19.06 7.10
C ASN A 42 20.60 17.78 6.25
N ALA A 43 19.97 17.85 5.07
CA ALA A 43 19.84 16.72 4.16
C ALA A 43 21.21 16.17 3.68
N ASP A 44 22.17 17.05 3.42
CA ASP A 44 23.51 16.63 2.98
C ASP A 44 24.26 15.85 4.06
N LYS A 45 24.11 16.23 5.33
CA LYS A 45 24.66 15.48 6.46
C LYS A 45 24.00 14.10 6.59
N GLY A 46 22.69 14.04 6.42
CA GLY A 46 21.94 12.78 6.40
C GLY A 46 22.40 11.86 5.25
N HIS A 47 22.50 12.41 4.04
CA HIS A 47 22.99 11.65 2.89
C HIS A 47 24.44 11.19 3.09
N ALA A 48 25.33 12.05 3.61
CA ALA A 48 26.70 11.67 3.90
C ALA A 48 26.80 10.53 4.92
N HIS A 49 25.94 10.54 5.94
CA HIS A 49 25.86 9.47 6.93
C HIS A 49 25.43 8.13 6.29
N ILE A 50 24.39 8.15 5.44
CA ILE A 50 23.90 6.95 4.75
C ILE A 50 24.96 6.42 3.77
N LEU A 51 25.74 7.29 3.13
CA LEU A 51 26.78 6.91 2.17
C LEU A 51 28.08 6.42 2.82
N ALA A 52 28.34 6.79 4.06
CA ALA A 52 29.60 6.49 4.74
C ALA A 52 30.06 5.01 4.63
N PRO A 53 29.17 4.00 4.80
CA PRO A 53 29.58 2.60 4.67
C PRO A 53 30.03 2.21 3.25
N SER A 54 29.63 2.97 2.23
CA SER A 54 30.00 2.70 0.83
C SER A 54 31.37 3.26 0.44
N GLY A 55 31.95 4.13 1.26
CA GLY A 55 33.16 4.88 0.92
C GLY A 55 32.95 5.96 -0.15
N VAL A 56 31.72 6.17 -0.64
CA VAL A 56 31.42 7.15 -1.70
C VAL A 56 30.96 8.46 -1.07
N GLY A 57 31.69 9.53 -1.36
CA GLY A 57 31.32 10.88 -0.89
C GLY A 57 30.19 11.50 -1.71
N LEU A 58 29.38 12.33 -1.06
CA LEU A 58 28.26 13.03 -1.71
C LEU A 58 28.73 13.92 -2.89
N ASN A 59 29.86 14.58 -2.74
CA ASN A 59 30.45 15.41 -3.82
C ASN A 59 30.91 14.59 -5.03
N THR A 60 31.38 13.36 -4.79
CA THR A 60 31.69 12.41 -5.86
C THR A 60 30.43 12.06 -6.65
N LEU A 61 29.32 11.80 -5.96
CA LEU A 61 28.04 11.52 -6.63
C LEU A 61 27.49 12.73 -7.40
N ARG A 62 27.70 13.94 -6.88
CA ARG A 62 27.32 15.17 -7.59
C ARG A 62 28.09 15.37 -8.87
N ALA A 63 29.36 14.95 -8.89
CA ALA A 63 30.21 14.99 -10.07
C ALA A 63 30.01 13.83 -11.05
N SER A 64 29.23 12.80 -10.65
CA SER A 64 29.01 11.56 -11.43
C SER A 64 27.53 11.34 -11.67
N PRO A 65 26.91 12.02 -12.65
CA PRO A 65 25.47 11.86 -12.94
C PRO A 65 25.06 10.42 -13.28
N GLU A 66 25.95 9.66 -13.90
CA GLU A 66 25.77 8.23 -14.20
C GLU A 66 25.84 7.34 -12.96
N GLY A 67 26.29 7.88 -11.83
CA GLY A 67 26.51 7.18 -10.58
C GLY A 67 27.86 6.49 -10.48
N VAL A 68 28.18 5.97 -9.30
CA VAL A 68 29.44 5.31 -8.95
C VAL A 68 29.16 3.82 -8.74
N THR A 69 29.92 2.97 -9.43
CA THR A 69 29.89 1.52 -9.20
C THR A 69 30.72 1.20 -7.96
N LEU A 70 30.15 0.46 -7.03
CA LEU A 70 30.86 0.01 -5.83
C LEU A 70 31.73 -1.21 -6.17
N ASP A 71 32.98 -1.14 -5.77
CA ASP A 71 33.88 -2.29 -5.81
C ASP A 71 33.63 -3.17 -4.58
N ALA A 72 32.49 -3.88 -4.61
CA ALA A 72 32.11 -4.78 -3.56
C ALA A 72 31.91 -6.18 -4.14
N GLU A 73 32.50 -7.18 -3.54
CA GLU A 73 32.16 -8.56 -3.86
C GLU A 73 30.69 -8.82 -3.55
N VAL A 74 29.94 -9.30 -4.53
CA VAL A 74 28.62 -9.84 -4.27
C VAL A 74 28.84 -11.29 -3.84
N ALA A 75 28.81 -11.54 -2.55
CA ALA A 75 28.74 -12.87 -2.03
C ALA A 75 27.40 -13.49 -2.44
N THR A 76 27.38 -14.24 -3.53
CA THR A 76 26.28 -15.15 -3.82
C THR A 76 26.34 -16.30 -2.82
N GLU A 77 25.16 -16.72 -2.33
CA GLU A 77 25.08 -17.84 -1.37
C GLU A 77 25.90 -17.63 -0.07
N ALA A 78 25.97 -16.37 0.41
CA ALA A 78 26.72 -16.00 1.62
C ALA A 78 26.34 -16.85 2.85
N HIS A 79 25.11 -17.39 2.89
CA HIS A 79 24.62 -18.26 3.94
C HIS A 79 25.35 -19.63 3.97
N LEU A 80 25.97 -20.10 2.88
CA LEU A 80 26.72 -21.35 2.86
C LEU A 80 28.03 -21.21 3.64
N ALA A 81 28.65 -20.03 3.63
CA ALA A 81 29.89 -19.79 4.36
C ALA A 81 29.67 -19.35 5.82
N GLY A 82 28.67 -18.50 6.07
CA GLY A 82 28.46 -17.85 7.35
C GLY A 82 27.16 -18.20 8.08
N GLY A 83 26.28 -18.97 7.47
CA GLY A 83 24.92 -19.17 7.95
C GLY A 83 24.02 -17.96 7.67
N PHE A 84 22.76 -18.04 8.04
CA PHE A 84 21.82 -16.94 8.00
C PHE A 84 22.08 -15.94 9.15
N PRO A 85 21.71 -14.66 9.01
CA PRO A 85 21.84 -13.66 10.06
C PRO A 85 20.73 -13.83 11.14
N THR A 86 20.63 -15.04 11.69
CA THR A 86 19.69 -15.44 12.73
C THR A 86 20.44 -16.01 13.93
N PRO A 87 19.86 -16.07 15.12
CA PRO A 87 20.50 -16.68 16.29
C PRO A 87 20.97 -18.10 16.05
N SER A 88 20.17 -18.92 15.37
CA SER A 88 20.50 -20.32 15.03
C SER A 88 21.46 -20.46 13.84
N ARG A 89 21.75 -19.38 13.14
CA ARG A 89 22.47 -19.35 11.85
C ARG A 89 21.80 -20.18 10.74
N ARG A 90 20.54 -20.54 10.90
CA ARG A 90 19.71 -21.25 9.93
C ARG A 90 18.53 -20.38 9.51
N LEU A 91 17.86 -20.77 8.45
CA LEU A 91 16.52 -20.25 8.17
C LEU A 91 15.58 -20.74 9.27
N GLU A 92 15.10 -19.83 10.09
CA GLU A 92 14.22 -20.15 11.22
C GLU A 92 12.77 -20.24 10.75
N VAL A 93 12.30 -21.49 10.59
CA VAL A 93 10.89 -21.77 10.28
C VAL A 93 10.04 -21.73 11.55
N TYR A 94 10.64 -22.02 12.68
CA TYR A 94 10.09 -21.87 14.02
C TYR A 94 10.75 -20.65 14.68
N SER A 95 9.95 -19.65 15.11
CA SER A 95 10.47 -18.43 15.70
C SER A 95 10.34 -18.46 17.23
N GLU A 96 11.45 -18.68 17.89
CA GLU A 96 11.51 -18.60 19.37
C GLU A 96 11.19 -17.17 19.84
N GLN A 97 11.59 -16.15 19.09
CA GLN A 97 11.28 -14.75 19.39
C GLN A 97 9.76 -14.48 19.40
N MET A 98 9.02 -15.04 18.45
CA MET A 98 7.56 -14.94 18.46
C MET A 98 6.97 -15.61 19.70
N LEU A 99 7.46 -16.78 20.06
CA LEU A 99 7.03 -17.50 21.25
C LEU A 99 7.32 -16.73 22.55
N GLU A 100 8.49 -16.12 22.68
CA GLU A 100 8.85 -15.26 23.81
C GLU A 100 7.90 -14.06 24.00
N HIS A 101 7.37 -13.55 22.88
CA HIS A 101 6.38 -12.46 22.90
C HIS A 101 4.93 -12.95 22.97
N GLY A 102 4.68 -14.24 23.20
CA GLY A 102 3.35 -14.80 23.38
C GLY A 102 2.59 -15.08 22.09
N TYR A 103 3.27 -15.08 20.95
CA TYR A 103 2.68 -15.40 19.64
C TYR A 103 3.02 -16.84 19.22
N ALA A 104 2.23 -17.37 18.28
CA ALA A 104 2.52 -18.67 17.69
C ALA A 104 3.87 -18.64 16.98
N PRO A 105 4.80 -19.58 17.27
CA PRO A 105 6.14 -19.57 16.69
C PRO A 105 6.18 -20.00 15.22
N VAL A 106 5.09 -20.58 14.73
CA VAL A 106 4.90 -21.00 13.34
C VAL A 106 3.57 -20.42 12.85
N PRO A 107 3.52 -19.79 11.69
CA PRO A 107 2.25 -19.38 11.11
C PRO A 107 1.35 -20.59 10.92
N SER A 108 0.15 -20.54 11.44
CA SER A 108 -0.88 -21.55 11.20
C SER A 108 -2.06 -20.89 10.52
N LEU A 109 -2.67 -21.56 9.55
CA LEU A 109 -3.96 -21.17 9.04
C LEU A 109 -5.02 -21.75 9.97
N ASP A 110 -5.44 -20.97 10.94
CA ASP A 110 -6.62 -21.30 11.72
C ASP A 110 -7.85 -20.78 10.98
N MET A 111 -8.66 -21.71 10.48
CA MET A 111 -9.89 -21.37 9.77
C MET A 111 -10.92 -20.69 10.70
N THR A 112 -10.71 -20.75 12.02
CA THR A 112 -11.55 -20.03 12.99
C THR A 112 -11.23 -18.54 13.03
N ASP A 113 -10.01 -18.13 12.61
CA ASP A 113 -9.59 -16.73 12.53
C ASP A 113 -10.10 -16.05 11.25
N LEU A 114 -10.57 -16.82 10.27
CA LEU A 114 -11.24 -16.25 9.12
C LEU A 114 -12.63 -15.73 9.53
N PRO A 115 -13.02 -14.54 9.05
CA PRO A 115 -14.36 -14.02 9.29
C PRO A 115 -15.38 -15.07 8.87
N LYS A 116 -16.18 -15.57 9.84
CA LYS A 116 -17.17 -16.61 9.59
C LYS A 116 -18.30 -16.05 8.73
N GLU A 117 -18.88 -16.90 7.89
CA GLU A 117 -20.00 -16.57 6.99
C GLU A 117 -21.34 -16.25 7.72
N GLU A 118 -21.34 -16.22 9.04
CA GLU A 118 -22.58 -16.16 9.85
C GLU A 118 -23.33 -14.83 9.77
N ASP A 119 -22.83 -13.84 9.00
CA ASP A 119 -23.57 -12.61 8.80
C ASP A 119 -24.24 -12.61 7.42
N SER A 120 -25.51 -13.02 7.41
CA SER A 120 -26.34 -13.01 6.19
C SER A 120 -26.48 -11.62 5.55
N LEU A 121 -26.09 -10.57 6.27
CA LEU A 121 -26.09 -9.19 5.76
C LEU A 121 -24.86 -8.86 4.89
N PHE A 122 -23.78 -9.60 5.04
CA PHE A 122 -22.52 -9.36 4.33
C PHE A 122 -21.96 -10.65 3.73
N PRO A 123 -22.63 -11.24 2.72
CA PRO A 123 -22.30 -12.57 2.21
C PRO A 123 -21.13 -12.61 1.23
N LEU A 124 -20.60 -11.47 0.81
CA LEU A 124 -19.53 -11.39 -0.17
C LEU A 124 -18.17 -11.14 0.49
N ARG A 125 -17.11 -11.64 -0.14
CA ARG A 125 -15.72 -11.39 0.25
C ARG A 125 -15.17 -10.19 -0.49
N LEU A 126 -14.83 -9.13 0.24
CA LEU A 126 -14.21 -7.93 -0.28
C LEU A 126 -12.69 -8.05 -0.23
N GLY A 127 -12.05 -7.99 -1.38
CA GLY A 127 -10.60 -7.83 -1.52
C GLY A 127 -10.21 -6.50 -2.12
N SER A 128 -8.95 -6.10 -1.93
CA SER A 128 -8.39 -4.95 -2.64
C SER A 128 -7.64 -5.40 -3.89
N ALA A 129 -7.84 -4.68 -5.00
CA ALA A 129 -7.13 -4.88 -6.25
C ALA A 129 -6.30 -3.64 -6.61
N LYS A 130 -5.17 -3.88 -7.27
CA LYS A 130 -4.35 -2.81 -7.88
C LYS A 130 -4.74 -2.63 -9.33
N THR A 131 -4.67 -1.40 -9.80
CA THR A 131 -4.80 -1.09 -11.23
C THR A 131 -3.43 -0.84 -11.83
N VAL A 132 -3.25 -1.17 -13.10
CA VAL A 132 -2.01 -0.88 -13.83
C VAL A 132 -1.89 0.60 -14.20
N VAL A 133 -3.00 1.36 -14.16
CA VAL A 133 -3.03 2.77 -14.53
C VAL A 133 -2.47 3.67 -13.43
N TYR A 134 -2.67 3.29 -12.16
CA TYR A 134 -2.31 4.12 -11.02
C TYR A 134 -1.37 3.41 -10.06
N CYS A 135 -0.50 4.19 -9.40
CA CYS A 135 0.34 3.69 -8.31
C CYS A 135 -0.29 4.09 -6.97
N HIS A 136 -1.00 3.16 -6.33
CA HIS A 136 -1.76 3.41 -5.10
C HIS A 136 -2.71 4.62 -5.24
N SER A 137 -2.58 5.65 -4.40
CA SER A 137 -3.35 6.89 -4.48
C SER A 137 -2.77 7.93 -5.45
N GLN A 138 -1.60 7.66 -6.05
CA GLN A 138 -0.89 8.64 -6.87
C GLN A 138 -1.40 8.66 -8.31
N HIS A 139 -1.16 9.78 -8.99
CA HIS A 139 -1.34 10.00 -10.43
C HIS A 139 -2.78 10.13 -10.92
N ARG A 140 -3.79 10.13 -10.04
CA ARG A 140 -5.18 10.35 -10.45
C ARG A 140 -5.47 11.77 -10.95
N ASN A 141 -4.59 12.71 -10.62
CA ASN A 141 -4.62 14.09 -11.11
C ASN A 141 -4.01 14.25 -12.51
N ILE A 142 -3.41 13.19 -13.10
CA ILE A 142 -2.82 13.25 -14.45
C ILE A 142 -3.92 12.99 -15.48
N PRO A 143 -4.25 13.97 -16.36
CA PRO A 143 -5.41 13.86 -17.27
C PRO A 143 -5.33 12.68 -18.22
N SER A 144 -4.15 12.34 -18.75
CA SER A 144 -3.97 11.20 -19.65
C SER A 144 -4.27 9.85 -18.98
N LEU A 145 -3.88 9.67 -17.73
CA LEU A 145 -4.18 8.47 -16.95
C LEU A 145 -5.65 8.45 -16.51
N ARG A 146 -6.16 9.62 -16.08
CA ARG A 146 -7.56 9.76 -15.68
C ARG A 146 -8.52 9.41 -16.82
N LYS A 147 -8.16 9.76 -18.04
CA LYS A 147 -8.94 9.39 -19.24
C LYS A 147 -9.01 7.87 -19.48
N LEU A 148 -7.98 7.12 -19.09
CA LEU A 148 -7.97 5.66 -19.22
C LEU A 148 -8.84 4.98 -18.16
N GLN A 149 -8.90 5.55 -16.95
CA GLN A 149 -9.71 5.04 -15.85
C GLN A 149 -10.25 6.20 -15.01
N PRO A 150 -11.43 6.73 -15.36
CA PRO A 150 -12.02 7.89 -14.71
C PRO A 150 -12.58 7.58 -13.32
N ASP A 151 -13.07 6.36 -13.10
CA ASP A 151 -13.85 5.97 -11.93
C ASP A 151 -13.17 4.88 -11.10
N PRO A 152 -13.48 4.78 -9.78
CA PRO A 152 -13.18 3.63 -8.97
C PRO A 152 -13.97 2.42 -9.49
N ILE A 153 -13.36 1.24 -9.47
CA ILE A 153 -13.98 0.02 -9.99
C ILE A 153 -14.11 -1.01 -8.88
N LEU A 154 -15.27 -1.69 -8.87
CA LEU A 154 -15.50 -2.93 -8.16
C LEU A 154 -15.65 -4.06 -9.18
N GLU A 155 -14.72 -5.01 -9.18
CA GLU A 155 -14.82 -6.20 -10.02
C GLU A 155 -15.66 -7.27 -9.33
N MET A 156 -16.60 -7.87 -10.07
CA MET A 156 -17.46 -8.96 -9.59
C MET A 156 -17.83 -9.92 -10.72
N THR A 157 -18.29 -11.13 -10.36
CA THR A 157 -18.75 -12.10 -11.36
C THR A 157 -20.14 -11.70 -11.91
N PRO A 158 -20.47 -12.07 -13.16
CA PRO A 158 -21.81 -11.86 -13.71
C PRO A 158 -22.91 -12.45 -12.83
N ALA A 159 -22.71 -13.63 -12.25
CA ALA A 159 -23.69 -14.27 -11.36
C ALA A 159 -23.91 -13.45 -10.07
N THR A 160 -22.87 -12.88 -9.49
CA THR A 160 -22.97 -12.00 -8.30
C THR A 160 -23.75 -10.73 -8.62
N ALA A 161 -23.53 -10.16 -9.81
CA ALA A 161 -24.22 -8.97 -10.28
C ALA A 161 -25.70 -9.24 -10.60
N GLU A 162 -25.99 -10.32 -11.33
CA GLU A 162 -27.35 -10.73 -11.67
C GLU A 162 -28.24 -10.94 -10.44
N ALA A 163 -27.71 -11.64 -9.43
CA ALA A 163 -28.41 -11.87 -8.15
C ALA A 163 -28.79 -10.58 -7.41
N ARG A 164 -28.20 -9.43 -7.78
CA ARG A 164 -28.38 -8.10 -7.17
C ARG A 164 -28.99 -7.07 -8.13
N GLY A 165 -29.35 -7.48 -9.35
CA GLY A 165 -29.88 -6.58 -10.38
C GLY A 165 -28.88 -5.51 -10.83
N ILE A 166 -27.58 -5.81 -10.77
CA ILE A 166 -26.48 -4.92 -11.14
C ILE A 166 -26.05 -5.22 -12.57
N ALA A 167 -25.99 -4.19 -13.40
CA ALA A 167 -25.43 -4.26 -14.75
C ALA A 167 -23.96 -3.81 -14.76
N ASP A 168 -23.24 -4.17 -15.82
CA ASP A 168 -21.88 -3.66 -16.03
C ASP A 168 -21.88 -2.13 -16.11
N HIS A 169 -20.93 -1.50 -15.45
CA HIS A 169 -20.79 -0.04 -15.30
C HIS A 169 -21.87 0.66 -14.44
N ASP A 170 -22.77 -0.06 -13.78
CA ASP A 170 -23.63 0.57 -12.78
C ASP A 170 -22.82 1.13 -11.61
N TRP A 171 -23.29 2.22 -11.01
CA TRP A 171 -22.81 2.63 -9.70
C TRP A 171 -23.34 1.70 -8.63
N VAL A 172 -22.45 1.28 -7.75
CA VAL A 172 -22.76 0.40 -6.63
C VAL A 172 -22.21 0.96 -5.33
N GLU A 173 -22.94 0.74 -4.25
CA GLU A 173 -22.48 0.93 -2.89
C GLU A 173 -21.99 -0.40 -2.34
N ILE A 174 -20.82 -0.37 -1.73
CA ILE A 174 -20.21 -1.48 -1.02
C ILE A 174 -20.26 -1.17 0.45
N SER A 175 -20.92 -2.03 1.22
CA SER A 175 -21.10 -1.89 2.67
C SER A 175 -20.44 -3.02 3.42
N THR A 176 -19.80 -2.67 4.53
CA THR A 176 -19.22 -3.58 5.52
C THR A 176 -19.70 -3.19 6.91
N LYS A 177 -19.30 -3.93 7.95
CA LYS A 177 -19.57 -3.51 9.35
C LYS A 177 -18.90 -2.19 9.73
N ALA A 178 -17.83 -1.79 9.04
CA ALA A 178 -17.07 -0.57 9.34
C ALA A 178 -17.62 0.68 8.64
N GLY A 179 -18.25 0.53 7.48
CA GLY A 179 -18.77 1.66 6.73
C GLY A 179 -19.07 1.32 5.27
N THR A 180 -19.18 2.35 4.43
CA THR A 180 -19.55 2.22 3.03
C THR A 180 -18.64 3.03 2.11
N PHE A 181 -18.59 2.63 0.84
CA PHE A 181 -18.00 3.42 -0.25
C PHE A 181 -18.67 3.07 -1.58
N ILE A 182 -18.47 3.89 -2.60
CA ILE A 182 -19.05 3.67 -3.94
C ILE A 182 -17.99 3.35 -4.97
N ALA A 183 -18.38 2.57 -5.99
CA ALA A 183 -17.57 2.28 -7.15
C ALA A 183 -18.43 1.95 -8.38
N ARG A 184 -17.83 1.86 -9.56
CA ARG A 184 -18.44 1.30 -10.76
C ARG A 184 -18.31 -0.21 -10.77
N ALA A 185 -19.39 -0.91 -10.98
CA ALA A 185 -19.36 -2.36 -11.23
C ALA A 185 -18.61 -2.66 -12.52
N LYS A 186 -17.76 -3.65 -12.50
CA LYS A 186 -17.08 -4.23 -13.65
C LYS A 186 -17.23 -5.73 -13.63
N LEU A 187 -17.90 -6.29 -14.63
CA LEU A 187 -18.14 -7.72 -14.68
C LEU A 187 -16.95 -8.48 -15.27
N GLY A 188 -16.44 -9.45 -14.53
CA GLY A 188 -15.31 -10.30 -14.90
C GLY A 188 -15.60 -11.77 -14.66
N LYS A 189 -15.03 -12.66 -15.50
CA LYS A 189 -15.25 -14.11 -15.40
C LYS A 189 -14.19 -14.84 -14.58
N ASP A 190 -13.07 -14.18 -14.29
CA ASP A 190 -11.89 -14.82 -13.69
C ASP A 190 -11.84 -14.66 -12.16
N LEU A 191 -12.99 -14.40 -11.55
CA LEU A 191 -13.12 -14.23 -10.11
C LEU A 191 -13.74 -15.46 -9.45
N ALA A 192 -13.32 -15.76 -8.23
CA ALA A 192 -13.97 -16.81 -7.43
C ALA A 192 -15.42 -16.41 -7.11
N PRO A 193 -16.35 -17.36 -7.08
CA PRO A 193 -17.73 -17.10 -6.67
C PRO A 193 -17.79 -16.44 -5.28
N GLY A 194 -18.61 -15.42 -5.13
CA GLY A 194 -18.77 -14.68 -3.87
C GLY A 194 -17.63 -13.72 -3.52
N ALA A 195 -16.60 -13.60 -4.38
CA ALA A 195 -15.54 -12.62 -4.20
C ALA A 195 -15.78 -11.37 -5.07
N VAL A 196 -15.49 -10.20 -4.49
CA VAL A 196 -15.50 -8.91 -5.17
C VAL A 196 -14.21 -8.16 -4.86
N PHE A 197 -13.69 -7.39 -5.83
CA PHE A 197 -12.42 -6.69 -5.66
C PHE A 197 -12.56 -5.21 -5.97
N ALA A 198 -12.27 -4.38 -4.96
CA ALA A 198 -12.30 -2.93 -5.08
C ALA A 198 -10.89 -2.36 -5.26
N GLN A 199 -10.81 -1.26 -5.97
CA GLN A 199 -9.57 -0.51 -6.11
C GLN A 199 -9.38 0.43 -4.94
N HIS A 200 -8.22 0.37 -4.31
CA HIS A 200 -7.86 1.31 -3.25
C HIS A 200 -7.26 2.63 -3.82
N GLY A 201 -7.18 3.63 -2.97
CA GLY A 201 -6.53 4.90 -3.27
C GLY A 201 -7.42 5.91 -4.00
N TRP A 202 -8.72 5.71 -4.03
CA TRP A 202 -9.71 6.69 -4.47
C TRP A 202 -10.23 7.49 -3.27
N ALA A 203 -10.62 8.74 -3.52
CA ALA A 203 -11.37 9.55 -2.59
C ALA A 203 -12.75 9.87 -3.17
N VAL A 204 -12.78 10.58 -4.31
CA VAL A 204 -14.00 10.90 -5.07
C VAL A 204 -13.83 10.50 -6.52
N SER A 205 -14.93 10.28 -7.23
CA SER A 205 -14.97 10.21 -8.68
C SER A 205 -15.25 11.59 -9.27
N ASP A 206 -14.66 11.87 -10.43
CA ASP A 206 -14.91 13.11 -11.19
C ASP A 206 -15.98 12.90 -12.29
N SER A 207 -16.59 11.74 -12.36
CA SER A 207 -17.64 11.46 -13.35
C SER A 207 -18.89 12.32 -13.06
N THR A 208 -19.48 12.84 -14.14
CA THR A 208 -20.68 13.70 -14.06
C THR A 208 -21.92 12.97 -13.57
N ASP A 209 -21.93 11.65 -13.67
CA ASP A 209 -23.00 10.76 -13.22
C ASP A 209 -22.69 10.05 -11.88
N THR A 210 -21.70 10.56 -11.13
CA THR A 210 -21.43 10.06 -9.78
C THR A 210 -22.68 10.28 -8.90
N PRO A 211 -23.13 9.25 -8.16
CA PRO A 211 -24.25 9.39 -7.26
C PRO A 211 -24.08 10.54 -6.29
N ASN A 212 -25.19 11.18 -5.93
CA ASN A 212 -25.16 12.22 -4.91
C ASN A 212 -24.85 11.60 -3.54
N THR A 213 -23.63 11.80 -3.07
CA THR A 213 -23.13 11.31 -1.79
C THR A 213 -23.21 12.35 -0.67
N GLY A 214 -24.03 13.38 -0.86
CA GLY A 214 -24.18 14.46 0.13
C GLY A 214 -22.94 15.35 0.28
N GLY A 215 -22.04 15.32 -0.73
CA GLY A 215 -20.79 16.09 -0.69
C GLY A 215 -19.67 15.37 0.09
N ASP A 216 -19.80 14.09 0.37
CA ASP A 216 -18.75 13.32 1.03
C ASP A 216 -17.49 13.26 0.17
N ALA A 217 -16.45 13.94 0.63
CA ALA A 217 -15.13 13.97 -0.02
C ALA A 217 -14.42 12.63 -0.05
N HIS A 218 -14.93 11.62 0.63
CA HIS A 218 -14.35 10.28 0.74
C HIS A 218 -15.28 9.18 0.21
N ALA A 219 -16.34 9.52 -0.49
CA ALA A 219 -17.37 8.57 -0.93
C ALA A 219 -16.83 7.35 -1.70
N ALA A 220 -15.74 7.49 -2.44
CA ALA A 220 -15.09 6.40 -3.17
C ALA A 220 -13.88 5.80 -2.42
N ASN A 221 -13.68 6.13 -1.16
CA ASN A 221 -12.53 5.68 -0.38
C ASN A 221 -12.82 4.33 0.28
N MET A 222 -12.26 3.26 -0.25
CA MET A 222 -12.37 1.92 0.32
C MET A 222 -11.96 1.83 1.81
N ASN A 223 -11.05 2.70 2.27
CA ASN A 223 -10.59 2.67 3.67
C ASN A 223 -11.71 2.96 4.67
N THR A 224 -12.79 3.65 4.27
CA THR A 224 -13.95 3.90 5.14
C THR A 224 -14.70 2.62 5.51
N ALA A 225 -14.53 1.57 4.71
CA ALA A 225 -15.19 0.27 4.87
C ALA A 225 -14.25 -0.85 5.36
N ILE A 226 -13.02 -0.53 5.74
CA ILE A 226 -12.07 -1.53 6.27
C ILE A 226 -12.15 -1.55 7.80
N PRO A 227 -12.50 -2.70 8.43
CA PRO A 227 -12.52 -2.81 9.88
C PRO A 227 -11.09 -2.74 10.45
N THR A 228 -10.85 -1.81 11.35
CA THR A 228 -9.54 -1.61 11.99
C THR A 228 -9.34 -2.52 13.20
N GLU A 229 -10.40 -3.08 13.74
CA GLU A 229 -10.38 -3.98 14.90
C GLU A 229 -9.78 -5.36 14.57
N GLN A 230 -9.65 -5.68 13.29
CA GLN A 230 -9.13 -6.96 12.79
C GLN A 230 -7.66 -6.85 12.33
N CYS A 231 -6.88 -5.99 12.97
CA CYS A 231 -5.45 -5.88 12.67
C CYS A 231 -4.71 -7.16 13.08
N ASP A 232 -3.73 -7.54 12.25
CA ASP A 232 -2.77 -8.57 12.64
C ASP A 232 -2.03 -8.14 13.92
N PRO A 233 -2.02 -8.94 14.99
CA PRO A 233 -1.49 -8.53 16.28
C PRO A 233 0.01 -8.33 16.29
N VAL A 234 0.74 -8.88 15.33
CA VAL A 234 2.20 -8.76 15.24
C VAL A 234 2.62 -7.59 14.38
N SER A 235 2.04 -7.49 13.17
CA SER A 235 2.43 -6.47 12.19
C SER A 235 1.59 -5.20 12.24
N GLY A 236 0.42 -5.22 12.89
CA GLY A 236 -0.57 -4.15 12.82
C GLY A 236 -1.25 -4.03 11.45
N SER A 237 -1.04 -4.99 10.55
CA SER A 237 -1.62 -4.95 9.20
C SER A 237 -3.13 -5.13 9.23
N ILE A 238 -3.84 -4.29 8.49
CA ILE A 238 -5.30 -4.37 8.34
C ILE A 238 -5.69 -5.37 7.25
N PRO A 239 -6.88 -6.02 7.35
CA PRO A 239 -7.32 -7.09 6.44
C PRO A 239 -7.81 -6.54 5.11
N LEU A 240 -6.92 -6.04 4.26
CA LEU A 240 -7.26 -5.46 2.95
C LEU A 240 -7.79 -6.47 1.92
N ARG A 241 -7.81 -7.76 2.21
CA ARG A 241 -8.12 -8.81 1.22
C ARG A 241 -9.17 -9.82 1.66
N CYS A 242 -9.77 -9.67 2.82
CA CYS A 242 -10.77 -10.63 3.29
C CYS A 242 -11.79 -10.01 4.28
N SER A 243 -12.29 -8.84 3.97
CA SER A 243 -13.46 -8.29 4.69
C SER A 243 -14.75 -8.84 4.11
N TRP A 244 -15.79 -8.92 4.94
CA TRP A 244 -17.13 -9.26 4.48
C TRP A 244 -17.89 -8.01 4.05
N CYS A 245 -18.64 -8.10 2.96
CA CYS A 245 -19.42 -6.99 2.43
C CYS A 245 -20.73 -7.41 1.79
N GLU A 246 -21.59 -6.45 1.56
CA GLU A 246 -22.70 -6.50 0.63
C GLU A 246 -22.55 -5.42 -0.42
N VAL A 247 -23.09 -5.67 -1.61
CA VAL A 247 -23.06 -4.75 -2.74
C VAL A 247 -24.47 -4.49 -3.23
N ARG A 248 -24.84 -3.22 -3.36
CA ARG A 248 -26.16 -2.80 -3.83
C ARG A 248 -26.01 -1.79 -4.96
N LYS A 249 -26.93 -1.82 -5.91
CA LYS A 249 -27.05 -0.77 -6.91
C LYS A 249 -27.49 0.54 -6.25
N VAL A 250 -26.88 1.65 -6.64
CA VAL A 250 -27.22 3.02 -6.18
C VAL A 250 -28.25 3.63 -7.12
#